data_5a79f988b4e807187747cf650d95b3bb
#
_entry.id   5a79f988b4e807187747cf650d95b3bb
#
_cell.length_a   1.000
_cell.length_b   1.000
_cell.length_c   1.000
_cell.angle_alpha   90.00
_cell.angle_beta   90.00
_cell.angle_gamma   90.00
#
_symmetry.space_group_name_H-M   'P 1'
#
loop_
_entity.id
_entity.type
_entity.pdbx_description
1 polymer ?
#
loop_
_entity_poly.entity_id
_entity_poly.type
_entity_poly.pdbx_seq_one_letter_code
_entity_poly.pdbx_strand_id
1 'polypeptide(L)'
;PCYFGSALKLQGVQELLDALREYSVQKEYPEKFAARVYKISRDEQGNRLTHMKIIGGSLKVKAVLRGGDGDEAWEEKVNQIRVCSGSSFRAVNEAQAGMVCAVTGLNHTKAGEGLGTECGVHLPVLEPVLSYQIRIPEDCDVHQTYRKFLQLEEEEPELHITWNKELGEIYAQLMGEVQTEVLKKMISERFGIAVEFGAGNIVYKETIKEPVIGIGHFEPLRHYAEVHLLMEPGDPGSGLQFETVCSEDVLDRNWQRLILTHLAEKQHIGVLTGSEITDMKITLIAGRAHLKHTEGGDFRQATYRALRQGLRSAACTLLEPVYEFRIELPLECAGRAMTDIQKMHGSFSPMEIEGENAVLKGTAPVVTMRGYQTELISYTKGKGRMTCSVSSYQPCHNAEEVIEA
;
A
#
# COMPACT_ATOMS: atom_id res chain seq x y z
N PRO A 1 2.08 8.31 -35.55
CA PRO A 1 2.89 7.74 -36.63
C PRO A 1 3.09 6.24 -36.42
N CYS A 2 3.25 5.50 -37.52
CA CYS A 2 3.47 4.05 -37.51
C CYS A 2 4.77 3.77 -38.24
N TYR A 3 5.67 2.98 -37.61
CA TYR A 3 6.99 2.64 -38.17
C TYR A 3 7.12 1.14 -38.33
N PHE A 4 7.70 0.70 -39.44
CA PHE A 4 7.99 -0.69 -39.72
C PHE A 4 9.49 -0.92 -39.61
N GLY A 5 9.90 -1.98 -38.93
CA GLY A 5 11.31 -2.28 -38.76
C GLY A 5 11.57 -3.71 -38.33
N SER A 6 12.83 -4.08 -38.30
CA SER A 6 13.32 -5.34 -37.76
C SER A 6 14.48 -5.04 -36.80
N ALA A 7 14.23 -5.14 -35.50
CA ALA A 7 15.25 -4.92 -34.47
C ALA A 7 16.45 -5.88 -34.65
N LEU A 8 16.19 -7.14 -35.03
CA LEU A 8 17.24 -8.15 -35.28
C LEU A 8 18.15 -7.76 -36.42
N LYS A 9 17.60 -7.16 -37.48
CA LYS A 9 18.35 -6.73 -38.66
C LYS A 9 18.77 -5.26 -38.63
N LEU A 10 18.45 -4.54 -37.54
CA LEU A 10 18.69 -3.11 -37.36
C LEU A 10 18.04 -2.23 -38.45
N GLN A 11 17.02 -2.74 -39.16
CA GLN A 11 16.28 -1.98 -40.17
C GLN A 11 15.18 -1.15 -39.52
N GLY A 12 15.05 0.13 -39.89
CA GLY A 12 14.04 1.05 -39.34
C GLY A 12 14.33 1.53 -37.90
N VAL A 13 15.46 1.14 -37.30
CA VAL A 13 15.83 1.58 -35.92
C VAL A 13 16.20 3.05 -35.92
N GLN A 14 16.94 3.54 -36.92
CA GLN A 14 17.33 4.94 -36.98
C GLN A 14 16.12 5.85 -37.17
N GLU A 15 15.20 5.46 -38.05
CA GLU A 15 13.95 6.18 -38.30
C GLU A 15 13.07 6.26 -37.03
N LEU A 16 13.04 5.18 -36.22
CA LEU A 16 12.36 5.18 -34.92
C LEU A 16 13.03 6.13 -33.92
N LEU A 17 14.36 6.14 -33.85
CA LEU A 17 15.11 7.05 -32.97
C LEU A 17 14.91 8.52 -33.36
N ASP A 18 14.93 8.82 -34.66
CA ASP A 18 14.69 10.16 -35.17
C ASP A 18 13.23 10.61 -34.88
N ALA A 19 12.28 9.70 -35.03
CA ALA A 19 10.88 9.95 -34.69
C ALA A 19 10.68 10.20 -33.18
N LEU A 20 11.33 9.40 -32.31
CA LEU A 20 11.30 9.64 -30.87
C LEU A 20 11.86 11.03 -30.52
N ARG A 21 12.91 11.46 -31.20
CA ARG A 21 13.49 12.80 -31.02
C ARG A 21 12.55 13.91 -31.51
N GLU A 22 11.88 13.72 -32.64
CA GLU A 22 11.00 14.70 -33.25
C GLU A 22 9.66 14.83 -32.52
N TYR A 23 9.05 13.70 -32.12
CA TYR A 23 7.71 13.69 -31.53
C TYR A 23 7.69 13.68 -29.99
N SER A 24 8.85 13.54 -29.33
CA SER A 24 8.87 13.68 -27.87
C SER A 24 8.75 15.14 -27.47
N VAL A 25 7.72 15.43 -26.66
CA VAL A 25 7.50 16.77 -26.11
C VAL A 25 8.47 16.99 -24.94
N GLN A 26 9.29 18.03 -25.03
CA GLN A 26 10.08 18.47 -23.88
C GLN A 26 9.17 19.21 -22.91
N LYS A 27 9.10 18.69 -21.67
CA LYS A 27 8.32 19.30 -20.61
C LYS A 27 9.11 20.52 -20.06
N GLU A 28 8.44 21.65 -19.93
CA GLU A 28 8.97 22.79 -19.17
C GLU A 28 8.88 22.51 -17.67
N TYR A 29 9.93 22.83 -16.95
CA TYR A 29 10.03 22.58 -15.51
C TYR A 29 10.12 23.90 -14.75
N PRO A 30 9.50 24.02 -13.54
CA PRO A 30 9.60 25.19 -12.71
C PRO A 30 11.05 25.40 -12.23
N GLU A 31 11.41 26.66 -11.92
CA GLU A 31 12.76 27.01 -11.44
C GLU A 31 13.07 26.55 -10.02
N LYS A 32 12.01 26.42 -9.17
CA LYS A 32 12.18 25.99 -7.79
C LYS A 32 12.42 24.49 -7.73
N PHE A 33 13.28 24.05 -6.81
CA PHE A 33 13.56 22.64 -6.61
C PHE A 33 12.28 21.87 -6.26
N ALA A 34 12.08 20.80 -7.00
CA ALA A 34 11.03 19.80 -6.77
C ALA A 34 11.53 18.43 -7.24
N ALA A 35 11.26 17.39 -6.48
CA ALA A 35 11.58 16.02 -6.86
C ALA A 35 10.50 15.05 -6.36
N ARG A 36 10.36 13.91 -7.05
CA ARG A 36 9.52 12.80 -6.63
C ARG A 36 10.39 11.56 -6.43
N VAL A 37 10.37 11.02 -5.22
CA VAL A 37 10.98 9.73 -4.91
C VAL A 37 10.07 8.63 -5.46
N TYR A 38 10.61 7.74 -6.28
CA TYR A 38 9.80 6.66 -6.87
C TYR A 38 10.26 5.26 -6.44
N LYS A 39 11.47 5.13 -5.89
CA LYS A 39 12.00 3.86 -5.42
C LYS A 39 13.07 4.07 -4.36
N ILE A 40 13.13 3.16 -3.40
CA ILE A 40 14.26 2.97 -2.50
C ILE A 40 14.95 1.66 -2.91
N SER A 41 16.29 1.61 -2.84
CA SER A 41 17.06 0.37 -3.02
C SER A 41 18.36 0.43 -2.22
N ARG A 42 19.12 -0.66 -2.25
CA ARG A 42 20.46 -0.70 -1.66
C ARG A 42 21.47 -1.13 -2.72
N ASP A 43 22.67 -0.59 -2.68
CA ASP A 43 23.77 -1.03 -3.55
C ASP A 43 24.43 -2.32 -3.00
N GLU A 44 25.38 -2.87 -3.74
CA GLU A 44 26.13 -4.09 -3.35
C GLU A 44 26.86 -3.96 -2.01
N GLN A 45 27.12 -2.73 -1.57
CA GLN A 45 27.76 -2.42 -0.28
C GLN A 45 26.76 -2.20 0.85
N GLY A 46 25.45 -2.31 0.55
CA GLY A 46 24.35 -2.09 1.50
C GLY A 46 23.98 -0.61 1.72
N ASN A 47 24.59 0.33 0.98
CA ASN A 47 24.23 1.74 1.09
C ASN A 47 22.83 1.98 0.52
N ARG A 48 22.02 2.73 1.27
CA ARG A 48 20.68 3.14 0.87
C ARG A 48 20.72 4.12 -0.30
N LEU A 49 19.95 3.85 -1.32
CA LEU A 49 19.77 4.66 -2.52
C LEU A 49 18.34 5.16 -2.61
N THR A 50 18.16 6.48 -2.60
CA THR A 50 16.88 7.12 -2.87
C THR A 50 16.81 7.48 -4.35
N HIS A 51 15.99 6.77 -5.11
CA HIS A 51 15.78 7.03 -6.53
C HIS A 51 14.70 8.08 -6.71
N MET A 52 15.02 9.15 -7.42
CA MET A 52 14.08 10.24 -7.64
C MET A 52 14.17 10.82 -9.04
N LYS A 53 13.07 11.41 -9.48
CA LYS A 53 13.01 12.26 -10.66
C LYS A 53 12.98 13.71 -10.22
N ILE A 54 13.90 14.51 -10.74
CA ILE A 54 13.89 15.97 -10.54
C ILE A 54 12.83 16.57 -11.46
N ILE A 55 11.83 17.23 -10.88
CA ILE A 55 10.69 17.81 -11.58
C ILE A 55 10.63 19.34 -11.48
N GLY A 56 11.65 19.96 -10.90
CA GLY A 56 11.83 21.40 -10.85
C GLY A 56 13.24 21.75 -10.39
N GLY A 57 13.79 22.85 -10.86
CA GLY A 57 15.11 23.38 -10.49
C GLY A 57 16.25 22.39 -10.67
N SER A 58 17.12 22.31 -9.67
CA SER A 58 18.23 21.35 -9.65
C SER A 58 18.57 20.90 -8.22
N LEU A 59 19.19 19.72 -8.11
CA LEU A 59 19.70 19.16 -6.88
C LEU A 59 21.23 19.10 -6.92
N LYS A 60 21.89 19.67 -5.92
CA LYS A 60 23.36 19.66 -5.80
C LYS A 60 23.82 18.72 -4.70
N VAL A 61 25.00 18.15 -4.88
CA VAL A 61 25.71 17.44 -3.81
C VAL A 61 25.91 18.38 -2.62
N LYS A 62 25.73 17.86 -1.39
CA LYS A 62 25.73 18.59 -0.12
C LYS A 62 24.51 19.49 0.12
N ALA A 63 23.52 19.54 -0.80
CA ALA A 63 22.25 20.17 -0.50
C ALA A 63 21.58 19.49 0.70
N VAL A 64 20.89 20.29 1.50
CA VAL A 64 20.09 19.82 2.63
C VAL A 64 18.66 19.72 2.16
N LEU A 65 18.06 18.54 2.29
CA LEU A 65 16.66 18.27 1.99
C LEU A 65 15.88 18.11 3.28
N ARG A 66 14.62 18.45 3.22
CA ARG A 66 13.66 18.34 4.32
C ARG A 66 12.42 17.62 3.82
N GLY A 67 11.85 16.80 4.67
CA GLY A 67 10.60 16.07 4.39
C GLY A 67 9.93 15.69 5.68
N GLY A 68 8.82 14.94 5.56
CA GLY A 68 7.98 14.58 6.69
C GLY A 68 7.22 15.78 7.28
N ASP A 69 6.20 15.49 8.08
CA ASP A 69 5.37 16.48 8.76
C ASP A 69 5.36 16.23 10.28
N GLY A 70 5.30 17.29 11.07
CA GLY A 70 5.21 17.22 12.53
C GLY A 70 6.40 16.52 13.18
N ASP A 71 6.13 15.48 13.98
CA ASP A 71 7.15 14.73 14.72
C ASP A 71 8.03 13.82 13.84
N GLU A 72 7.58 13.52 12.62
CA GLU A 72 8.36 12.78 11.61
C GLU A 72 9.18 13.69 10.69
N ALA A 73 9.23 14.99 10.95
CA ALA A 73 10.03 15.93 10.16
C ALA A 73 11.51 15.57 10.22
N TRP A 74 12.16 15.51 9.06
CA TRP A 74 13.58 15.19 8.93
C TRP A 74 14.32 16.20 8.09
N GLU A 75 15.61 16.36 8.39
CA GLU A 75 16.55 17.19 7.64
C GLU A 75 17.83 16.38 7.38
N GLU A 76 18.12 16.08 6.12
CA GLU A 76 19.25 15.24 5.73
C GLU A 76 20.02 15.83 4.55
N LYS A 77 21.30 15.44 4.47
CA LYS A 77 22.22 15.96 3.49
C LYS A 77 22.52 14.98 2.37
N VAL A 78 22.42 15.46 1.14
CA VAL A 78 22.82 14.72 -0.06
C VAL A 78 24.32 14.47 -0.06
N ASN A 79 24.75 13.21 -0.02
CA ASN A 79 26.16 12.84 -0.04
C ASN A 79 26.68 12.68 -1.47
N GLN A 80 25.97 11.93 -2.30
CA GLN A 80 26.34 11.66 -3.69
C GLN A 80 25.09 11.61 -4.56
N ILE A 81 25.21 12.07 -5.80
CA ILE A 81 24.19 11.92 -6.83
C ILE A 81 24.73 11.00 -7.92
N ARG A 82 24.00 9.94 -8.24
CA ARG A 82 24.34 8.91 -9.22
C ARG A 82 23.34 8.92 -10.37
N VAL A 83 23.82 8.99 -11.60
CA VAL A 83 23.02 8.78 -12.80
C VAL A 83 23.33 7.37 -13.30
N CYS A 84 22.34 6.49 -13.23
CA CYS A 84 22.48 5.08 -13.58
C CYS A 84 22.36 4.86 -15.09
N SER A 85 23.12 3.91 -15.61
CA SER A 85 23.06 3.44 -17.00
C SER A 85 23.32 1.93 -17.01
N GLY A 86 22.26 1.13 -17.07
CA GLY A 86 22.34 -0.33 -16.87
C GLY A 86 22.87 -0.66 -15.48
N SER A 87 23.86 -1.52 -15.38
CA SER A 87 24.51 -1.93 -14.13
C SER A 87 25.55 -0.93 -13.60
N SER A 88 25.91 0.10 -14.39
CA SER A 88 26.91 1.11 -14.01
C SER A 88 26.23 2.44 -13.64
N PHE A 89 26.96 3.27 -12.92
CA PHE A 89 26.52 4.63 -12.63
C PHE A 89 27.66 5.64 -12.81
N ARG A 90 27.28 6.88 -13.08
CA ARG A 90 28.18 8.04 -13.08
C ARG A 90 27.80 8.98 -11.96
N ALA A 91 28.75 9.32 -11.09
CA ALA A 91 28.57 10.36 -10.09
C ALA A 91 28.55 11.74 -10.76
N VAL A 92 27.60 12.58 -10.35
CA VAL A 92 27.48 13.97 -10.81
C VAL A 92 27.37 14.92 -9.63
N ASN A 93 27.82 16.17 -9.81
CA ASN A 93 27.74 17.19 -8.76
C ASN A 93 26.36 17.85 -8.70
N GLU A 94 25.60 17.79 -9.78
CA GLU A 94 24.29 18.43 -9.90
C GLU A 94 23.40 17.61 -10.84
N ALA A 95 22.14 17.42 -10.45
CA ALA A 95 21.07 16.85 -11.28
C ALA A 95 20.03 17.92 -11.57
N GLN A 96 19.76 18.17 -12.86
CA GLN A 96 18.81 19.18 -13.34
C GLN A 96 17.41 18.61 -13.48
N ALA A 97 16.41 19.49 -13.54
CA ALA A 97 15.03 19.11 -13.82
C ALA A 97 14.91 18.26 -15.10
N GLY A 98 14.07 17.22 -15.02
CA GLY A 98 13.94 16.18 -16.04
C GLY A 98 14.82 14.95 -15.84
N MET A 99 15.92 15.06 -15.07
CA MET A 99 16.82 13.94 -14.80
C MET A 99 16.23 12.97 -13.77
N VAL A 100 16.55 11.69 -13.98
CA VAL A 100 16.36 10.60 -13.02
C VAL A 100 17.70 10.26 -12.41
N CYS A 101 17.77 10.22 -11.08
CA CYS A 101 19.00 9.95 -10.35
C CYS A 101 18.76 9.13 -9.08
N ALA A 102 19.82 8.52 -8.57
CA ALA A 102 19.86 7.90 -7.25
C ALA A 102 20.75 8.77 -6.32
N VAL A 103 20.27 8.96 -5.10
CA VAL A 103 20.94 9.82 -4.11
C VAL A 103 21.29 9.01 -2.88
N THR A 104 22.49 9.22 -2.34
CA THR A 104 22.89 8.68 -1.03
C THR A 104 22.88 9.76 0.05
N GLY A 105 22.72 9.35 1.31
CA GLY A 105 22.70 10.23 2.48
C GLY A 105 21.29 10.58 2.97
N LEU A 106 20.26 10.04 2.36
CA LEU A 106 18.87 10.20 2.77
C LEU A 106 18.36 8.87 3.36
N ASN A 107 17.99 8.87 4.64
CA ASN A 107 17.58 7.66 5.37
C ASN A 107 16.08 7.62 5.67
N HIS A 108 15.40 8.78 5.69
CA HIS A 108 13.99 8.89 6.07
C HIS A 108 13.05 9.03 4.89
N THR A 109 13.55 9.21 3.67
CA THR A 109 12.72 9.31 2.47
C THR A 109 11.93 8.03 2.23
N LYS A 110 10.69 8.15 1.76
CA LYS A 110 9.81 7.03 1.43
C LYS A 110 9.53 7.00 -0.09
N ALA A 111 9.26 5.83 -0.65
CA ALA A 111 8.79 5.73 -2.04
C ALA A 111 7.45 6.47 -2.18
N GLY A 112 7.27 7.22 -3.27
CA GLY A 112 6.09 8.07 -3.47
C GLY A 112 6.18 9.47 -2.87
N GLU A 113 7.18 9.77 -2.02
CA GLU A 113 7.33 11.06 -1.35
C GLU A 113 7.73 12.19 -2.31
N GLY A 114 7.09 13.36 -2.14
CA GLY A 114 7.47 14.59 -2.82
C GLY A 114 8.44 15.41 -1.99
N LEU A 115 9.43 16.03 -2.64
CA LEU A 115 10.45 16.84 -2.01
C LEU A 115 10.51 18.26 -2.60
N GLY A 116 10.85 19.23 -1.77
CA GLY A 116 10.92 20.64 -2.17
C GLY A 116 9.53 21.28 -2.30
N THR A 117 9.19 21.80 -3.48
CA THR A 117 7.85 22.37 -3.75
C THR A 117 6.82 21.32 -4.14
N GLU A 118 7.24 20.09 -4.35
CA GLU A 118 6.33 18.96 -4.54
C GLU A 118 5.88 18.45 -3.17
N CYS A 119 4.59 18.35 -2.96
CA CYS A 119 4.00 17.91 -1.69
C CYS A 119 3.23 16.61 -1.83
N GLY A 120 3.08 15.91 -0.71
CA GLY A 120 2.27 14.71 -0.60
C GLY A 120 3.00 13.42 -0.97
N VAL A 121 2.35 12.30 -0.65
CA VAL A 121 2.80 10.95 -0.96
C VAL A 121 1.83 10.35 -1.99
N HIS A 122 2.37 9.82 -3.09
CA HIS A 122 1.60 9.00 -4.02
C HIS A 122 1.61 7.56 -3.51
N LEU A 123 0.45 7.09 -3.09
CA LEU A 123 0.27 5.69 -2.71
C LEU A 123 0.28 4.79 -3.96
N PRO A 124 0.74 3.55 -3.82
CA PRO A 124 0.67 2.57 -4.91
C PRO A 124 -0.79 2.33 -5.31
N VAL A 125 -1.00 2.10 -6.61
CA VAL A 125 -2.35 1.85 -7.17
C VAL A 125 -2.83 0.43 -6.87
N LEU A 126 -1.89 -0.51 -6.68
CA LEU A 126 -2.19 -1.92 -6.41
C LEU A 126 -1.82 -2.22 -4.96
N GLU A 127 -2.78 -2.75 -4.22
CA GLU A 127 -2.57 -3.23 -2.85
C GLU A 127 -2.55 -4.77 -2.84
N PRO A 128 -1.60 -5.41 -2.13
CA PRO A 128 -1.61 -6.84 -1.93
C PRO A 128 -2.81 -7.25 -1.07
N VAL A 129 -3.44 -8.35 -1.43
CA VAL A 129 -4.64 -8.87 -0.74
C VAL A 129 -4.43 -10.25 -0.13
N LEU A 130 -3.23 -10.81 -0.26
CA LEU A 130 -2.86 -12.10 0.30
C LEU A 130 -1.75 -11.91 1.33
N SER A 131 -1.95 -12.42 2.53
CA SER A 131 -0.95 -12.43 3.59
C SER A 131 -0.34 -13.83 3.70
N TYR A 132 0.97 -13.92 3.62
CA TYR A 132 1.73 -15.17 3.69
C TYR A 132 2.60 -15.19 4.93
N GLN A 133 2.52 -16.27 5.68
CA GLN A 133 3.49 -16.56 6.74
C GLN A 133 4.86 -16.84 6.12
N ILE A 134 5.89 -16.16 6.60
CA ILE A 134 7.29 -16.44 6.24
C ILE A 134 7.86 -17.38 7.31
N ARG A 135 8.09 -18.62 6.93
CA ARG A 135 8.73 -19.63 7.79
C ARG A 135 10.23 -19.51 7.67
N ILE A 136 10.88 -19.18 8.76
CA ILE A 136 12.34 -19.08 8.86
C ILE A 136 12.92 -20.38 9.45
N PRO A 137 14.18 -20.75 9.12
CA PRO A 137 14.87 -21.88 9.74
C PRO A 137 14.96 -21.73 11.26
N GLU A 138 14.94 -22.85 11.98
CA GLU A 138 14.97 -22.89 13.46
C GLU A 138 16.26 -22.31 14.08
N ASP A 139 17.34 -22.29 13.34
CA ASP A 139 18.64 -21.73 13.74
C ASP A 139 18.71 -20.20 13.58
N CYS A 140 17.68 -19.58 13.02
CA CYS A 140 17.61 -18.14 12.80
C CYS A 140 16.88 -17.43 13.96
N ASP A 141 17.47 -16.36 14.46
CA ASP A 141 16.81 -15.47 15.42
C ASP A 141 15.70 -14.67 14.74
N VAL A 142 14.46 -14.83 15.22
CA VAL A 142 13.26 -14.20 14.64
C VAL A 142 13.38 -12.67 14.64
N HIS A 143 13.87 -12.08 15.74
CA HIS A 143 13.95 -10.63 15.88
C HIS A 143 14.99 -10.01 14.94
N GLN A 144 16.16 -10.66 14.79
CA GLN A 144 17.19 -10.20 13.85
C GLN A 144 16.72 -10.37 12.40
N THR A 145 16.04 -11.48 12.10
CA THR A 145 15.49 -11.76 10.77
C THR A 145 14.39 -10.75 10.41
N TYR A 146 13.49 -10.44 11.34
CA TYR A 146 12.47 -9.40 11.14
C TYR A 146 13.11 -8.04 10.80
N ARG A 147 14.18 -7.63 11.51
CA ARG A 147 14.90 -6.39 11.18
C ARG A 147 15.51 -6.38 9.78
N LYS A 148 15.97 -7.53 9.29
CA LYS A 148 16.44 -7.67 7.90
C LYS A 148 15.30 -7.53 6.92
N PHE A 149 14.14 -8.11 7.23
CA PHE A 149 12.97 -8.02 6.35
C PHE A 149 12.38 -6.62 6.29
N LEU A 150 12.42 -5.83 7.36
CA LEU A 150 12.06 -4.41 7.33
C LEU A 150 12.88 -3.60 6.30
N GLN A 151 14.11 -4.03 5.98
CA GLN A 151 14.86 -3.39 4.89
C GLN A 151 14.28 -3.69 3.51
N LEU A 152 13.61 -4.82 3.33
CA LEU A 152 12.87 -5.14 2.10
C LEU A 152 11.60 -4.30 2.01
N GLU A 153 10.92 -4.09 3.13
CA GLU A 153 9.73 -3.22 3.18
C GLU A 153 10.06 -1.75 2.90
N GLU A 154 11.26 -1.25 3.30
CA GLU A 154 11.71 0.09 2.87
C GLU A 154 11.80 0.22 1.34
N GLU A 155 12.15 -0.87 0.64
CA GLU A 155 12.31 -0.92 -0.81
C GLU A 155 10.99 -1.19 -1.54
N GLU A 156 10.15 -2.03 -0.95
CA GLU A 156 8.81 -2.44 -1.42
C GLU A 156 7.80 -2.30 -0.28
N PRO A 157 7.28 -1.10 -0.04
CA PRO A 157 6.37 -0.81 1.10
C PRO A 157 5.09 -1.65 1.09
N GLU A 158 4.70 -2.13 -0.08
CA GLU A 158 3.51 -2.98 -0.27
C GLU A 158 3.63 -4.35 0.45
N LEU A 159 4.85 -4.77 0.84
CA LEU A 159 5.06 -6.04 1.53
C LEU A 159 4.40 -6.10 2.92
N HIS A 160 4.13 -4.95 3.56
CA HIS A 160 3.50 -4.85 4.88
C HIS A 160 3.97 -5.96 5.83
N ILE A 161 5.28 -5.97 6.12
CA ILE A 161 5.90 -7.03 6.90
C ILE A 161 5.55 -6.86 8.38
N THR A 162 4.83 -7.81 8.92
CA THR A 162 4.37 -7.80 10.31
C THR A 162 4.96 -8.96 11.11
N TRP A 163 5.16 -8.73 12.40
CA TRP A 163 5.61 -9.74 13.34
C TRP A 163 4.58 -9.96 14.44
N ASN A 164 3.97 -11.14 14.44
CA ASN A 164 3.14 -11.59 15.55
C ASN A 164 4.05 -12.07 16.68
N LYS A 165 4.19 -11.26 17.74
CA LYS A 165 5.08 -11.55 18.88
C LYS A 165 4.61 -12.72 19.74
N GLU A 166 3.30 -12.98 19.80
CA GLU A 166 2.72 -14.05 20.61
C GLU A 166 2.99 -15.42 19.99
N LEU A 167 2.90 -15.50 18.65
CA LEU A 167 3.17 -16.73 17.90
C LEU A 167 4.63 -16.85 17.46
N GLY A 168 5.42 -15.77 17.51
CA GLY A 168 6.77 -15.74 16.96
C GLY A 168 6.85 -15.78 15.44
N GLU A 169 5.78 -15.41 14.74
CA GLU A 169 5.62 -15.56 13.30
C GLU A 169 5.75 -14.24 12.55
N ILE A 170 6.36 -14.29 11.38
CA ILE A 170 6.50 -13.14 10.47
C ILE A 170 5.56 -13.35 9.29
N TYR A 171 4.86 -12.29 8.89
CA TYR A 171 3.96 -12.27 7.75
C TYR A 171 4.37 -11.19 6.75
N ALA A 172 4.12 -11.44 5.47
CA ALA A 172 4.23 -10.45 4.40
C ALA A 172 3.00 -10.47 3.51
N GLN A 173 2.58 -9.30 3.03
CA GLN A 173 1.49 -9.21 2.06
C GLN A 173 2.04 -9.27 0.63
N LEU A 174 1.42 -10.07 -0.22
CA LEU A 174 1.85 -10.32 -1.60
C LEU A 174 0.64 -10.37 -2.55
N MET A 175 0.88 -10.09 -3.83
CA MET A 175 -0.15 -10.16 -4.87
C MET A 175 -0.47 -11.61 -5.28
N GLY A 176 0.45 -12.57 -5.07
CA GLY A 176 0.26 -13.96 -5.47
C GLY A 176 1.51 -14.82 -5.35
N GLU A 177 1.39 -16.08 -5.79
CA GLU A 177 2.42 -17.11 -5.62
C GLU A 177 3.74 -16.80 -6.35
N VAL A 178 3.69 -16.15 -7.52
CA VAL A 178 4.90 -15.79 -8.26
C VAL A 178 5.78 -14.83 -7.44
N GLN A 179 5.15 -13.92 -6.69
CA GLN A 179 5.88 -12.96 -5.86
C GLN A 179 6.53 -13.65 -4.65
N THR A 180 5.95 -14.75 -4.13
CA THR A 180 6.59 -15.55 -3.07
C THR A 180 7.93 -16.12 -3.52
N GLU A 181 8.01 -16.65 -4.76
CA GLU A 181 9.25 -17.20 -5.30
C GLU A 181 10.32 -16.11 -5.53
N VAL A 182 9.90 -14.92 -5.99
CA VAL A 182 10.82 -13.78 -6.15
C VAL A 182 11.36 -13.33 -4.79
N LEU A 183 10.49 -13.19 -3.80
CA LEU A 183 10.88 -12.76 -2.45
C LEU A 183 11.77 -13.80 -1.76
N LYS A 184 11.46 -15.10 -1.92
CA LYS A 184 12.28 -16.20 -1.43
C LYS A 184 13.71 -16.15 -1.97
N LYS A 185 13.84 -15.95 -3.28
CA LYS A 185 15.15 -15.81 -3.94
C LYS A 185 15.89 -14.57 -3.43
N MET A 186 15.22 -13.43 -3.33
CA MET A 186 15.79 -12.17 -2.85
C MET A 186 16.31 -12.31 -1.41
N ILE A 187 15.54 -12.93 -0.51
CA ILE A 187 15.94 -13.17 0.89
C ILE A 187 17.17 -14.08 0.95
N SER A 188 17.17 -15.17 0.15
CA SER A 188 18.29 -16.09 0.11
C SER A 188 19.57 -15.44 -0.42
N GLU A 189 19.49 -14.69 -1.52
CA GLU A 189 20.64 -14.02 -2.13
C GLU A 189 21.21 -12.90 -1.24
N ARG A 190 20.33 -12.13 -0.58
CA ARG A 190 20.74 -10.96 0.20
C ARG A 190 21.17 -11.28 1.62
N PHE A 191 20.44 -12.17 2.27
CA PHE A 191 20.63 -12.46 3.71
C PHE A 191 21.17 -13.85 3.99
N GLY A 192 21.26 -14.73 2.99
CA GLY A 192 21.68 -16.11 3.15
C GLY A 192 20.66 -16.96 3.93
N ILE A 193 19.39 -16.54 4.01
CA ILE A 193 18.35 -17.22 4.77
C ILE A 193 17.45 -18.00 3.80
N ALA A 194 17.31 -19.29 3.98
CA ALA A 194 16.36 -20.10 3.21
C ALA A 194 14.99 -20.05 3.88
N VAL A 195 14.06 -19.31 3.30
CA VAL A 195 12.69 -19.18 3.82
C VAL A 195 11.70 -20.03 3.03
N GLU A 196 10.59 -20.40 3.68
CA GLU A 196 9.43 -20.99 3.04
C GLU A 196 8.20 -20.12 3.32
N PHE A 197 7.24 -20.14 2.39
CA PHE A 197 5.97 -19.44 2.56
C PHE A 197 4.87 -20.44 2.90
N GLY A 198 4.05 -20.09 3.89
CA GLY A 198 2.83 -20.81 4.24
C GLY A 198 1.74 -20.64 3.17
N ALA A 199 0.55 -21.19 3.42
CA ALA A 199 -0.63 -20.88 2.61
C ALA A 199 -0.97 -19.39 2.75
N GLY A 200 -1.28 -18.72 1.64
CA GLY A 200 -1.70 -17.32 1.68
C GLY A 200 -3.11 -17.20 2.26
N ASN A 201 -3.29 -16.27 3.18
CA ASN A 201 -4.57 -15.90 3.76
C ASN A 201 -5.09 -14.63 3.11
N ILE A 202 -6.40 -14.47 3.07
CA ILE A 202 -7.02 -13.23 2.56
C ILE A 202 -6.81 -12.11 3.57
N VAL A 203 -6.49 -10.92 3.08
CA VAL A 203 -6.45 -9.71 3.89
C VAL A 203 -7.85 -9.11 3.88
N TYR A 204 -8.57 -9.32 4.97
CA TYR A 204 -9.89 -8.72 5.19
C TYR A 204 -9.74 -7.28 5.71
N LYS A 205 -10.80 -6.48 5.57
CA LYS A 205 -10.94 -5.17 6.22
C LYS A 205 -12.26 -5.11 6.98
N GLU A 206 -12.41 -4.13 7.87
CA GLU A 206 -13.64 -3.94 8.64
C GLU A 206 -14.16 -2.51 8.47
N THR A 207 -15.49 -2.33 8.48
CA THR A 207 -16.15 -1.03 8.50
C THR A 207 -17.40 -1.08 9.36
N ILE A 208 -18.07 0.06 9.55
CA ILE A 208 -19.33 0.15 10.28
C ILE A 208 -20.51 0.40 9.34
N LYS A 209 -21.73 -0.02 9.75
CA LYS A 209 -22.96 0.16 8.96
C LYS A 209 -23.69 1.45 9.28
N GLU A 210 -23.58 1.92 10.52
CA GLU A 210 -24.35 3.03 11.06
C GLU A 210 -23.45 3.95 11.89
N PRO A 211 -23.77 5.24 11.97
CA PRO A 211 -23.04 6.18 12.82
C PRO A 211 -23.03 5.76 14.29
N VAL A 212 -21.91 5.90 14.95
CA VAL A 212 -21.75 5.59 16.37
C VAL A 212 -20.84 6.61 17.05
N ILE A 213 -21.10 6.91 18.32
CA ILE A 213 -20.24 7.74 19.14
C ILE A 213 -19.39 6.84 20.04
N GLY A 214 -18.08 6.96 19.90
CA GLY A 214 -17.13 6.33 20.78
C GLY A 214 -16.61 7.30 21.82
N ILE A 215 -16.60 6.87 23.08
CA ILE A 215 -16.15 7.67 24.22
C ILE A 215 -14.96 6.99 24.86
N GLY A 216 -13.86 7.72 24.96
CA GLY A 216 -12.64 7.28 25.61
C GLY A 216 -12.29 8.14 26.78
N HIS A 217 -12.10 7.51 27.92
CA HIS A 217 -11.72 8.15 29.17
C HIS A 217 -10.43 7.53 29.70
N PHE A 218 -9.47 8.38 30.09
CA PHE A 218 -8.20 7.96 30.67
C PHE A 218 -7.94 8.79 31.94
N GLU A 219 -8.07 8.16 33.11
CA GLU A 219 -7.96 8.81 34.41
C GLU A 219 -7.21 7.92 35.42
N PRO A 220 -5.96 7.51 35.16
CA PRO A 220 -5.12 6.96 36.21
C PRO A 220 -4.65 8.09 37.15
N LEU A 221 -4.06 7.72 38.28
CA LEU A 221 -3.62 8.69 39.29
C LEU A 221 -2.80 9.84 38.69
N ARG A 222 -3.28 11.07 38.84
CA ARG A 222 -2.70 12.33 38.33
C ARG A 222 -2.69 12.49 36.81
N HIS A 223 -3.53 11.76 36.10
CA HIS A 223 -3.74 11.91 34.66
C HIS A 223 -5.23 12.06 34.35
N TYR A 224 -5.57 12.80 33.31
CA TYR A 224 -6.97 12.95 32.87
C TYR A 224 -7.03 13.33 31.40
N ALA A 225 -7.75 12.54 30.61
CA ALA A 225 -8.15 12.90 29.26
C ALA A 225 -9.47 12.24 28.89
N GLU A 226 -10.33 12.96 28.17
CA GLU A 226 -11.59 12.47 27.64
C GLU A 226 -11.70 12.85 26.16
N VAL A 227 -12.15 11.90 25.32
CA VAL A 227 -12.29 12.07 23.86
C VAL A 227 -13.60 11.46 23.42
N HIS A 228 -14.39 12.21 22.64
CA HIS A 228 -15.61 11.75 22.02
C HIS A 228 -15.45 11.80 20.49
N LEU A 229 -15.57 10.65 19.86
CA LEU A 229 -15.43 10.47 18.40
C LEU A 229 -16.78 10.07 17.82
N LEU A 230 -17.28 10.84 16.87
CA LEU A 230 -18.36 10.41 15.99
C LEU A 230 -17.72 9.63 14.83
N MET A 231 -18.09 8.38 14.67
CA MET A 231 -17.66 7.52 13.56
C MET A 231 -18.85 7.28 12.65
N GLU A 232 -18.69 7.58 11.39
CA GLU A 232 -19.70 7.46 10.34
C GLU A 232 -19.18 6.56 9.23
N PRO A 233 -20.04 5.72 8.60
CA PRO A 233 -19.63 4.97 7.41
C PRO A 233 -19.26 5.93 6.29
N GLY A 234 -18.15 5.64 5.60
CA GLY A 234 -17.70 6.36 4.41
C GLY A 234 -18.07 5.64 3.12
N ASP A 235 -17.79 6.28 1.99
CA ASP A 235 -17.95 5.65 0.68
C ASP A 235 -16.94 4.50 0.49
N PRO A 236 -17.29 3.42 -0.22
CA PRO A 236 -16.35 2.34 -0.52
C PRO A 236 -15.07 2.85 -1.19
N GLY A 237 -13.92 2.48 -0.63
CA GLY A 237 -12.60 2.91 -1.11
C GLY A 237 -12.19 4.31 -0.64
N SER A 238 -12.96 4.98 0.23
CA SER A 238 -12.60 6.30 0.77
C SER A 238 -11.52 6.25 1.85
N GLY A 239 -11.22 5.06 2.39
CA GLY A 239 -10.29 4.88 3.49
C GLY A 239 -10.76 5.53 4.79
N LEU A 240 -9.82 5.89 5.66
CA LEU A 240 -10.11 6.60 6.89
C LEU A 240 -9.97 8.11 6.69
N GLN A 241 -10.99 8.86 7.10
CA GLN A 241 -11.00 10.31 7.07
C GLN A 241 -11.11 10.85 8.49
N PHE A 242 -10.27 11.83 8.83
CA PHE A 242 -10.22 12.41 10.18
C PHE A 242 -10.57 13.89 10.14
N GLU A 243 -11.49 14.30 11.01
CA GLU A 243 -11.98 15.67 11.09
C GLU A 243 -12.24 16.09 12.54
N THR A 244 -12.34 17.39 12.80
CA THR A 244 -12.79 17.95 14.07
C THR A 244 -13.87 19.01 13.87
N VAL A 245 -14.93 18.94 14.65
CA VAL A 245 -15.97 19.96 14.81
C VAL A 245 -16.04 20.45 16.26
N CYS A 246 -15.10 20.00 17.10
CA CYS A 246 -15.02 20.40 18.48
C CYS A 246 -14.70 21.91 18.60
N SER A 247 -15.45 22.63 19.42
CA SER A 247 -15.17 24.05 19.72
C SER A 247 -13.85 24.19 20.48
N GLU A 248 -13.08 25.23 20.17
CA GLU A 248 -11.87 25.60 20.93
C GLU A 248 -12.19 26.00 22.39
N ASP A 249 -13.42 26.42 22.68
CA ASP A 249 -13.89 26.70 24.05
C ASP A 249 -14.06 25.40 24.87
N VAL A 250 -14.29 24.25 24.20
CA VAL A 250 -14.45 22.94 24.83
C VAL A 250 -13.09 22.25 24.99
N LEU A 251 -12.27 22.27 23.93
CA LEU A 251 -10.95 21.67 23.93
C LEU A 251 -9.98 22.53 23.10
N ASP A 252 -8.86 22.92 23.68
CA ASP A 252 -7.82 23.71 23.01
C ASP A 252 -7.37 23.06 21.70
N ARG A 253 -7.11 23.90 20.70
CA ARG A 253 -6.75 23.50 19.34
C ARG A 253 -5.52 22.59 19.26
N ASN A 254 -4.55 22.75 20.15
CA ASN A 254 -3.36 21.90 20.17
C ASN A 254 -3.70 20.46 20.57
N TRP A 255 -4.61 20.31 21.54
CA TRP A 255 -5.12 18.98 21.92
C TRP A 255 -5.95 18.35 20.81
N GLN A 256 -6.78 19.13 20.11
CA GLN A 256 -7.52 18.61 18.96
C GLN A 256 -6.58 18.09 17.86
N ARG A 257 -5.54 18.86 17.51
CA ARG A 257 -4.54 18.43 16.53
C ARG A 257 -3.81 17.15 16.98
N LEU A 258 -3.45 17.07 18.25
CA LEU A 258 -2.80 15.91 18.81
C LEU A 258 -3.68 14.65 18.72
N ILE A 259 -4.98 14.76 19.01
CA ILE A 259 -5.95 13.67 18.84
C ILE A 259 -6.01 13.20 17.39
N LEU A 260 -6.10 14.12 16.41
CA LEU A 260 -6.10 13.79 15.00
C LEU A 260 -4.77 13.12 14.58
N THR A 261 -3.64 13.57 15.10
CA THR A 261 -2.34 12.93 14.89
C THR A 261 -2.35 11.49 15.43
N HIS A 262 -2.90 11.26 16.62
CA HIS A 262 -3.00 9.90 17.19
C HIS A 262 -3.94 8.99 16.40
N LEU A 263 -4.96 9.53 15.74
CA LEU A 263 -5.79 8.75 14.81
C LEU A 263 -5.04 8.40 13.52
N ALA A 264 -4.16 9.28 13.04
CA ALA A 264 -3.42 9.05 11.79
C ALA A 264 -2.10 8.28 11.98
N GLU A 265 -1.54 8.20 13.20
CA GLU A 265 -0.18 7.68 13.44
C GLU A 265 -0.02 6.17 13.26
N LYS A 266 -1.12 5.42 13.20
CA LYS A 266 -1.07 3.96 13.05
C LYS A 266 -2.30 3.39 12.34
N GLN A 267 -2.17 2.18 11.84
CA GLN A 267 -3.31 1.38 11.39
C GLN A 267 -4.16 0.94 12.58
N HIS A 268 -5.47 1.16 12.49
CA HIS A 268 -6.43 0.76 13.50
C HIS A 268 -7.11 -0.55 13.11
N ILE A 269 -7.27 -1.43 14.09
CA ILE A 269 -7.89 -2.75 13.89
C ILE A 269 -9.33 -2.75 14.39
N GLY A 270 -10.17 -3.48 13.67
CA GLY A 270 -11.58 -3.70 13.99
C GLY A 270 -11.78 -4.67 15.15
N VAL A 271 -13.02 -5.09 15.32
CA VAL A 271 -13.46 -5.91 16.48
C VAL A 271 -14.04 -7.27 16.07
N LEU A 272 -14.22 -7.53 14.78
CA LEU A 272 -14.74 -8.81 14.27
C LEU A 272 -13.62 -9.85 14.17
N THR A 273 -12.59 -9.55 13.38
CA THR A 273 -11.45 -10.43 13.12
C THR A 273 -10.11 -9.81 13.50
N GLY A 274 -10.11 -8.54 13.92
CA GLY A 274 -8.91 -7.75 14.11
C GLY A 274 -8.27 -7.26 12.82
N SER A 275 -9.02 -7.32 11.72
CA SER A 275 -8.62 -6.74 10.44
C SER A 275 -8.60 -5.22 10.49
N GLU A 276 -7.84 -4.59 9.59
CA GLU A 276 -7.76 -3.13 9.51
C GLU A 276 -9.13 -2.50 9.22
N ILE A 277 -9.46 -1.40 9.90
CA ILE A 277 -10.68 -0.64 9.60
C ILE A 277 -10.47 0.26 8.38
N THR A 278 -11.51 0.45 7.58
CA THR A 278 -11.51 1.30 6.39
C THR A 278 -12.89 1.92 6.14
N ASP A 279 -12.96 2.85 5.19
CA ASP A 279 -14.20 3.46 4.70
C ASP A 279 -15.05 4.05 5.84
N MET A 280 -14.40 4.89 6.63
CA MET A 280 -15.02 5.55 7.77
C MET A 280 -14.55 7.01 7.89
N LYS A 281 -15.48 7.88 8.26
CA LYS A 281 -15.20 9.24 8.71
C LYS A 281 -15.21 9.27 10.23
N ILE A 282 -14.13 9.71 10.85
CA ILE A 282 -13.97 9.81 12.29
C ILE A 282 -13.82 11.28 12.67
N THR A 283 -14.83 11.83 13.32
CA THR A 283 -14.92 13.24 13.67
C THR A 283 -14.77 13.43 15.17
N LEU A 284 -13.81 14.23 15.61
CA LEU A 284 -13.71 14.66 17.00
C LEU A 284 -14.84 15.67 17.28
N ILE A 285 -15.79 15.29 18.15
CA ILE A 285 -16.95 16.12 18.49
C ILE A 285 -16.81 16.82 19.84
N ALA A 286 -16.12 16.20 20.81
CA ALA A 286 -15.86 16.77 22.12
C ALA A 286 -14.62 16.14 22.76
N GLY A 287 -14.05 16.81 23.72
CA GLY A 287 -12.97 16.30 24.54
C GLY A 287 -12.79 17.15 25.81
N ARG A 288 -12.08 16.62 26.78
CA ARG A 288 -11.81 17.33 28.01
C ARG A 288 -10.40 17.08 28.50
N ALA A 289 -9.72 18.17 28.87
CA ALA A 289 -8.42 18.19 29.50
C ALA A 289 -8.52 18.76 30.93
N HIS A 290 -7.59 18.37 31.79
CA HIS A 290 -7.42 18.99 33.09
C HIS A 290 -6.15 19.81 33.14
N LEU A 291 -6.20 21.07 33.53
CA LEU A 291 -5.11 22.06 33.49
C LEU A 291 -3.77 21.57 34.12
N LYS A 292 -3.84 20.69 35.12
CA LYS A 292 -2.67 20.23 35.88
C LYS A 292 -2.34 18.75 35.67
N HIS A 293 -3.22 17.99 35.04
CA HIS A 293 -3.18 16.53 35.02
C HIS A 293 -3.33 15.94 33.63
N THR A 294 -3.25 16.75 32.57
CA THR A 294 -3.30 16.24 31.20
C THR A 294 -1.94 16.38 30.53
N GLU A 295 -1.43 15.26 30.05
CA GLU A 295 -0.25 15.17 29.23
C GLU A 295 -0.61 14.62 27.84
N GLY A 296 0.27 14.80 26.85
CA GLY A 296 0.02 14.35 25.47
C GLY A 296 -0.28 12.86 25.36
N GLY A 297 0.42 12.03 26.13
CA GLY A 297 0.20 10.58 26.17
C GLY A 297 -1.17 10.16 26.69
N ASP A 298 -1.84 11.00 27.48
CA ASP A 298 -3.18 10.71 28.01
C ASP A 298 -4.22 10.76 26.91
N PHE A 299 -4.11 11.75 26.01
CA PHE A 299 -4.97 11.83 24.84
C PHE A 299 -4.76 10.68 23.87
N ARG A 300 -3.53 10.16 23.73
CA ARG A 300 -3.29 8.93 22.95
C ARG A 300 -4.12 7.77 23.49
N GLN A 301 -4.08 7.56 24.80
CA GLN A 301 -4.84 6.48 25.45
C GLN A 301 -6.35 6.70 25.34
N ALA A 302 -6.82 7.91 25.59
CA ALA A 302 -8.23 8.26 25.50
C ALA A 302 -8.77 8.09 24.06
N THR A 303 -8.01 8.53 23.06
CA THR A 303 -8.36 8.40 21.63
C THR A 303 -8.51 6.93 21.23
N TYR A 304 -7.55 6.08 21.58
CA TYR A 304 -7.63 4.66 21.23
C TYR A 304 -8.76 3.93 21.98
N ARG A 305 -9.06 4.34 23.20
CA ARG A 305 -10.21 3.81 23.95
C ARG A 305 -11.52 4.25 23.33
N ALA A 306 -11.64 5.52 22.89
CA ALA A 306 -12.82 6.05 22.22
C ALA A 306 -13.12 5.27 20.95
N LEU A 307 -12.11 5.09 20.09
CA LEU A 307 -12.24 4.32 18.86
C LEU A 307 -12.68 2.88 19.13
N ARG A 308 -11.97 2.18 20.02
CA ARG A 308 -12.30 0.78 20.34
C ARG A 308 -13.65 0.59 20.98
N GLN A 309 -14.05 1.51 21.87
CA GLN A 309 -15.36 1.47 22.51
C GLN A 309 -16.49 1.67 21.49
N GLY A 310 -16.32 2.63 20.58
CA GLY A 310 -17.28 2.88 19.53
C GLY A 310 -17.41 1.70 18.55
N LEU A 311 -16.30 1.12 18.09
CA LEU A 311 -16.31 -0.06 17.23
C LEU A 311 -17.00 -1.25 17.90
N ARG A 312 -16.83 -1.45 19.21
CA ARG A 312 -17.53 -2.51 19.95
C ARG A 312 -19.03 -2.28 20.08
N SER A 313 -19.48 -1.06 20.01
CA SER A 313 -20.90 -0.67 20.09
C SER A 313 -21.57 -0.59 18.72
N ALA A 314 -20.76 -0.54 17.64
CA ALA A 314 -21.23 -0.42 16.28
C ALA A 314 -21.65 -1.77 15.67
N ALA A 315 -22.58 -1.72 14.72
CA ALA A 315 -22.81 -2.83 13.80
C ALA A 315 -21.69 -2.84 12.74
N CYS A 316 -20.65 -3.67 12.97
CA CYS A 316 -19.52 -3.78 12.06
C CYS A 316 -19.82 -4.72 10.88
N THR A 317 -19.09 -4.53 9.77
CA THR A 317 -19.13 -5.36 8.57
C THR A 317 -17.72 -5.80 8.22
N LEU A 318 -17.54 -7.09 7.99
CA LEU A 318 -16.32 -7.64 7.41
C LEU A 318 -16.34 -7.41 5.90
N LEU A 319 -15.24 -6.91 5.35
CA LEU A 319 -15.04 -6.67 3.93
C LEU A 319 -13.98 -7.62 3.39
N GLU A 320 -14.26 -8.19 2.21
CA GLU A 320 -13.32 -9.02 1.46
C GLU A 320 -12.85 -8.32 0.18
N PRO A 321 -11.62 -8.57 -0.27
CA PRO A 321 -11.14 -8.05 -1.54
C PRO A 321 -11.79 -8.76 -2.71
N VAL A 322 -12.10 -7.99 -3.76
CA VAL A 322 -12.79 -8.47 -4.96
C VAL A 322 -11.94 -8.17 -6.19
N TYR A 323 -11.74 -9.18 -7.03
CA TYR A 323 -11.14 -9.02 -8.34
C TYR A 323 -12.15 -8.46 -9.36
N GLU A 324 -11.73 -7.51 -10.16
CA GLU A 324 -12.27 -7.30 -11.48
C GLU A 324 -11.52 -8.21 -12.46
N PHE A 325 -12.24 -9.00 -13.23
CA PHE A 325 -11.65 -9.96 -14.15
C PHE A 325 -12.10 -9.71 -15.60
N ARG A 326 -11.22 -10.08 -16.53
CA ARG A 326 -11.50 -10.25 -17.95
C ARG A 326 -11.02 -11.65 -18.36
N ILE A 327 -11.97 -12.47 -18.80
CA ILE A 327 -11.73 -13.85 -19.26
C ILE A 327 -12.03 -13.91 -20.76
N GLU A 328 -11.05 -14.36 -21.54
CA GLU A 328 -11.16 -14.64 -22.98
C GLU A 328 -11.06 -16.15 -23.19
N LEU A 329 -12.03 -16.76 -23.85
CA LEU A 329 -12.09 -18.22 -24.02
C LEU A 329 -12.90 -18.60 -25.27
N PRO A 330 -12.75 -19.82 -25.79
CA PRO A 330 -13.59 -20.31 -26.89
C PRO A 330 -15.07 -20.29 -26.53
N LEU A 331 -15.94 -19.88 -27.47
CA LEU A 331 -17.38 -19.72 -27.25
C LEU A 331 -18.03 -20.99 -26.69
N GLU A 332 -17.57 -22.18 -27.10
CA GLU A 332 -18.06 -23.47 -26.61
C GLU A 332 -17.84 -23.70 -25.09
N CYS A 333 -16.86 -23.00 -24.51
CA CYS A 333 -16.52 -23.07 -23.09
C CYS A 333 -17.22 -21.98 -22.24
N ALA A 334 -17.88 -21.00 -22.86
CA ALA A 334 -18.44 -19.86 -22.17
C ALA A 334 -19.49 -20.22 -21.11
N GLY A 335 -20.37 -21.16 -21.40
CA GLY A 335 -21.40 -21.62 -20.45
C GLY A 335 -20.81 -22.23 -19.17
N ARG A 336 -19.70 -22.96 -19.29
CA ARG A 336 -18.97 -23.47 -18.11
C ARG A 336 -18.39 -22.35 -17.30
N ALA A 337 -17.67 -21.42 -17.94
CA ALA A 337 -17.06 -20.29 -17.26
C ALA A 337 -18.11 -19.43 -16.50
N MET A 338 -19.25 -19.16 -17.12
CA MET A 338 -20.34 -18.42 -16.47
C MET A 338 -20.87 -19.15 -15.24
N THR A 339 -21.02 -20.48 -15.31
CA THR A 339 -21.46 -21.30 -14.18
C THR A 339 -20.40 -21.32 -13.06
N ASP A 340 -19.13 -21.41 -13.42
CA ASP A 340 -18.03 -21.41 -12.46
C ASP A 340 -17.95 -20.05 -11.74
N ILE A 341 -18.06 -18.93 -12.47
CA ILE A 341 -18.08 -17.57 -11.87
C ILE A 341 -19.26 -17.44 -10.88
N GLN A 342 -20.46 -17.93 -11.23
CA GLN A 342 -21.61 -17.89 -10.32
C GLN A 342 -21.38 -18.73 -9.05
N LYS A 343 -20.76 -19.90 -9.16
CA LYS A 343 -20.39 -20.74 -8.00
C LYS A 343 -19.34 -20.05 -7.11
N MET A 344 -18.50 -19.22 -7.71
CA MET A 344 -17.50 -18.42 -7.01
C MET A 344 -18.06 -17.12 -6.43
N HIS A 345 -19.39 -16.98 -6.35
CA HIS A 345 -20.08 -15.75 -5.88
C HIS A 345 -19.73 -14.50 -6.70
N GLY A 346 -19.26 -14.69 -7.95
CA GLY A 346 -18.95 -13.60 -8.86
C GLY A 346 -20.17 -13.10 -9.63
N SER A 347 -20.03 -11.91 -10.17
CA SER A 347 -20.97 -11.28 -11.11
C SER A 347 -20.26 -10.99 -12.42
N PHE A 348 -20.98 -10.99 -13.53
CA PHE A 348 -20.42 -10.66 -14.84
C PHE A 348 -21.43 -9.88 -15.69
N SER A 349 -20.88 -9.02 -16.55
CA SER A 349 -21.63 -8.27 -17.57
C SER A 349 -22.05 -9.19 -18.70
N PRO A 350 -23.01 -8.78 -19.57
CA PRO A 350 -23.33 -9.53 -20.76
C PRO A 350 -22.09 -9.89 -21.57
N MET A 351 -22.02 -11.14 -21.99
CA MET A 351 -20.90 -11.70 -22.74
C MET A 351 -20.71 -10.97 -24.07
N GLU A 352 -19.49 -10.56 -24.37
CA GLU A 352 -19.07 -10.03 -25.65
C GLU A 352 -18.56 -11.19 -26.54
N ILE A 353 -18.91 -11.21 -27.84
CA ILE A 353 -18.44 -12.24 -28.77
C ILE A 353 -17.46 -11.58 -29.74
N GLU A 354 -16.23 -12.05 -29.75
CA GLU A 354 -15.16 -11.61 -30.63
C GLU A 354 -14.71 -12.78 -31.54
N GLY A 355 -15.37 -12.91 -32.70
CA GLY A 355 -15.11 -14.01 -33.64
C GLY A 355 -15.52 -15.38 -33.09
N GLU A 356 -14.56 -16.29 -32.89
CA GLU A 356 -14.79 -17.63 -32.28
C GLU A 356 -14.63 -17.61 -30.75
N ASN A 357 -14.27 -16.49 -30.16
CA ASN A 357 -14.04 -16.34 -28.73
C ASN A 357 -15.16 -15.56 -28.06
N ALA A 358 -15.37 -15.87 -26.79
CA ALA A 358 -16.19 -15.12 -25.86
C ALA A 358 -15.31 -14.33 -24.89
N VAL A 359 -15.74 -13.15 -24.52
CA VAL A 359 -15.12 -12.31 -23.49
C VAL A 359 -16.12 -12.09 -22.37
N LEU A 360 -15.74 -12.53 -21.16
CA LEU A 360 -16.49 -12.31 -19.93
C LEU A 360 -15.75 -11.28 -19.08
N LYS A 361 -16.46 -10.24 -18.64
CA LYS A 361 -15.97 -9.21 -17.72
C LYS A 361 -16.84 -9.19 -16.49
N GLY A 362 -16.26 -9.06 -15.32
CA GLY A 362 -17.05 -9.06 -14.09
C GLY A 362 -16.19 -8.93 -12.85
N THR A 363 -16.81 -9.24 -11.71
CA THR A 363 -16.16 -9.20 -10.41
C THR A 363 -16.40 -10.49 -9.65
N ALA A 364 -15.43 -10.92 -8.83
CA ALA A 364 -15.59 -12.06 -7.93
C ALA A 364 -14.64 -11.96 -6.74
N PRO A 365 -15.00 -12.55 -5.57
CA PRO A 365 -14.13 -12.58 -4.40
C PRO A 365 -12.77 -13.22 -4.71
N VAL A 366 -11.70 -12.62 -4.18
CA VAL A 366 -10.33 -13.12 -4.37
C VAL A 366 -10.18 -14.55 -3.88
N VAL A 367 -10.81 -14.87 -2.74
CA VAL A 367 -10.72 -16.20 -2.11
C VAL A 367 -11.24 -17.31 -3.02
N THR A 368 -12.34 -17.07 -3.73
CA THR A 368 -13.00 -18.07 -4.58
C THR A 368 -12.36 -18.18 -5.96
N MET A 369 -11.76 -17.11 -6.48
CA MET A 369 -11.05 -17.11 -7.76
C MET A 369 -9.63 -17.66 -7.71
N ARG A 370 -9.13 -17.92 -6.51
CA ARG A 370 -7.78 -18.43 -6.34
C ARG A 370 -7.60 -19.78 -7.05
N GLY A 371 -6.61 -19.86 -7.94
CA GLY A 371 -6.33 -21.07 -8.74
C GLY A 371 -7.23 -21.26 -9.97
N TYR A 372 -8.28 -20.47 -10.16
CA TYR A 372 -9.20 -20.63 -11.30
C TYR A 372 -8.52 -20.47 -12.67
N GLN A 373 -7.46 -19.66 -12.75
CA GLN A 373 -6.68 -19.55 -13.98
C GLN A 373 -6.11 -20.90 -14.47
N THR A 374 -5.64 -21.73 -13.54
CA THR A 374 -5.13 -23.08 -13.87
C THR A 374 -6.25 -23.98 -14.37
N GLU A 375 -7.43 -23.92 -13.73
CA GLU A 375 -8.60 -24.66 -14.16
C GLU A 375 -9.09 -24.18 -15.53
N LEU A 376 -9.17 -22.87 -15.76
CA LEU A 376 -9.52 -22.26 -17.05
C LEU A 376 -8.62 -22.77 -18.18
N ILE A 377 -7.31 -22.70 -17.98
CA ILE A 377 -6.32 -23.19 -18.96
C ILE A 377 -6.53 -24.68 -19.25
N SER A 378 -6.81 -25.48 -18.22
CA SER A 378 -7.00 -26.93 -18.34
C SER A 378 -8.19 -27.27 -19.23
N TYR A 379 -9.41 -26.78 -18.93
CA TYR A 379 -10.59 -27.16 -19.70
C TYR A 379 -10.70 -26.47 -21.06
N THR A 380 -10.03 -25.33 -21.25
CA THR A 380 -9.93 -24.66 -22.56
C THR A 380 -8.78 -25.16 -23.42
N LYS A 381 -8.04 -26.19 -22.95
CA LYS A 381 -6.86 -26.76 -23.63
C LYS A 381 -5.82 -25.71 -23.98
N GLY A 382 -5.57 -24.78 -23.05
CA GLY A 382 -4.58 -23.71 -23.20
C GLY A 382 -5.04 -22.47 -24.00
N LYS A 383 -6.30 -22.43 -24.46
CA LYS A 383 -6.82 -21.29 -25.23
C LYS A 383 -7.43 -20.20 -24.35
N GLY A 384 -7.83 -20.52 -23.12
CA GLY A 384 -8.38 -19.55 -22.18
C GLY A 384 -7.31 -18.62 -21.62
N ARG A 385 -7.65 -17.35 -21.51
CA ARG A 385 -6.80 -16.32 -20.88
C ARG A 385 -7.63 -15.59 -19.83
N MET A 386 -7.03 -15.34 -18.69
CA MET A 386 -7.63 -14.53 -17.63
C MET A 386 -6.67 -13.44 -17.20
N THR A 387 -7.19 -12.23 -17.08
CA THR A 387 -6.53 -11.13 -16.40
C THR A 387 -7.43 -10.68 -15.26
N CYS A 388 -6.87 -10.42 -14.09
CA CYS A 388 -7.59 -9.92 -12.94
C CYS A 388 -6.75 -8.86 -12.22
N SER A 389 -7.45 -7.90 -11.63
CA SER A 389 -6.87 -6.90 -10.75
C SER A 389 -7.80 -6.69 -9.55
N VAL A 390 -7.24 -6.36 -8.40
CA VAL A 390 -8.07 -5.98 -7.25
C VAL A 390 -8.77 -4.69 -7.56
N SER A 391 -10.10 -4.67 -7.46
CA SER A 391 -10.90 -3.48 -7.77
C SER A 391 -11.39 -2.76 -6.52
N SER A 392 -11.85 -3.50 -5.51
CA SER A 392 -12.48 -2.93 -4.33
C SER A 392 -12.57 -3.95 -3.20
N TYR A 393 -12.94 -3.46 -2.03
CA TYR A 393 -13.39 -4.28 -0.91
C TYR A 393 -14.92 -4.23 -0.86
N GLN A 394 -15.56 -5.38 -0.67
CA GLN A 394 -17.02 -5.52 -0.59
C GLN A 394 -17.41 -6.34 0.64
N PRO A 395 -18.69 -6.25 1.11
CA PRO A 395 -19.13 -7.09 2.21
C PRO A 395 -18.84 -8.56 1.96
N CYS A 396 -18.19 -9.20 2.91
CA CYS A 396 -17.76 -10.60 2.80
C CYS A 396 -18.95 -11.53 2.64
N HIS A 397 -18.95 -12.39 1.62
CA HIS A 397 -20.06 -13.27 1.26
C HIS A 397 -20.31 -14.38 2.30
N ASN A 398 -19.28 -14.78 3.05
CA ASN A 398 -19.35 -15.79 4.11
C ASN A 398 -18.78 -15.26 5.43
N ALA A 399 -19.13 -14.02 5.80
CA ALA A 399 -18.58 -13.31 6.96
C ALA A 399 -18.70 -14.09 8.27
N GLU A 400 -19.81 -14.81 8.50
CA GLU A 400 -20.03 -15.60 9.73
C GLU A 400 -18.97 -16.69 9.88
N GLU A 401 -18.69 -17.44 8.82
CA GLU A 401 -17.67 -18.51 8.84
C GLU A 401 -16.26 -17.96 9.09
N VAL A 402 -15.95 -16.78 8.52
CA VAL A 402 -14.63 -16.15 8.65
C VAL A 402 -14.44 -15.56 10.06
N ILE A 403 -15.50 -15.07 10.70
CA ILE A 403 -15.44 -14.50 12.05
C ILE A 403 -15.34 -15.59 13.11
N GLU A 404 -15.92 -16.76 12.85
CA GLU A 404 -15.87 -17.91 13.78
C GLU A 404 -14.56 -18.71 13.68
N ALA A 405 -13.82 -18.61 12.58
CA ALA A 405 -12.56 -19.32 12.33
C ALA A 405 -11.36 -18.63 13.00
#